data_4e535535f594eac3c65bddb2cb0843fd
#
_entry.id   4e535535f594eac3c65bddb2cb0843fd
#
_cell.length_a   1.000
_cell.length_b   1.000
_cell.length_c   1.000
_cell.angle_alpha   90.00
_cell.angle_beta   90.00
_cell.angle_gamma   90.00
#
_symmetry.space_group_name_H-M   'P 1'
#
loop_
_entity.id
_entity.type
_entity.pdbx_description
1 polymer ?
#
loop_
_entity_poly.entity_id
_entity_poly.type
_entity_poly.pdbx_seq_one_letter_code
_entity_poly.pdbx_strand_id
1 'polypeptide(L)'
;MKQLIQRISSQEDLNFLLTNRIPRITLTRFMGWWSQIKNPIIRDLSIGVWKLFSDLDLREASKTKFDSMHDCFVRELKPGSRTIDMRNEILSSPCDAIVGECGDIDHTQVFQAKGFPYSLSSLMGFTPRTGELVESLKNGTYVTLRLTSSMYHRFHAPADATLTHVTHISGDTWNVNPIALKRVEQLFCKNERAVLNFKLTDGTPMIMVPVAAILVASLRLHAVNLLFHVDYTGPNEIPCAIQTYKGQELGWFQHGSTILVFVPKGFKLAEGISTGQRIKMGQALLEKLA
;
A
#
# COMPACT_ATOMS: atom_id res chain seq x y z
N MET A 1 24.21 -3.86 -19.41
CA MET A 1 22.93 -3.13 -19.31
C MET A 1 22.45 -3.00 -17.86
N LYS A 2 22.26 -4.10 -17.10
CA LYS A 2 21.84 -4.04 -15.66
C LYS A 2 22.75 -3.16 -14.80
N GLN A 3 24.08 -3.22 -14.93
CA GLN A 3 25.01 -2.39 -14.17
C GLN A 3 24.93 -0.90 -14.51
N LEU A 4 24.67 -0.53 -15.76
CA LEU A 4 24.47 0.86 -16.17
C LEU A 4 23.17 1.42 -15.58
N ILE A 5 22.10 0.62 -15.61
CA ILE A 5 20.81 0.98 -15.02
C ILE A 5 20.92 1.13 -13.51
N GLN A 6 21.63 0.22 -12.83
CA GLN A 6 21.93 0.34 -11.40
C GLN A 6 22.73 1.60 -11.08
N ARG A 7 23.71 1.97 -11.90
CA ARG A 7 24.45 3.24 -11.74
C ARG A 7 23.58 4.47 -11.94
N ILE A 8 22.68 4.47 -12.94
CA ILE A 8 21.74 5.59 -13.18
C ILE A 8 20.69 5.65 -12.04
N SER A 9 20.17 4.51 -11.61
CA SER A 9 19.18 4.47 -10.51
C SER A 9 19.81 4.77 -9.14
N SER A 10 21.11 4.59 -8.97
CA SER A 10 21.83 4.95 -7.74
C SER A 10 22.21 6.44 -7.65
N GLN A 11 22.17 7.18 -8.76
CA GLN A 11 22.30 8.65 -8.74
C GLN A 11 20.99 9.26 -8.28
N GLU A 12 20.96 9.70 -7.03
CA GLU A 12 19.74 10.18 -6.36
C GLU A 12 19.06 11.32 -7.09
N ASP A 13 19.82 12.31 -7.61
CA ASP A 13 19.25 13.45 -8.32
C ASP A 13 18.62 13.04 -9.65
N LEU A 14 19.31 12.25 -10.43
CA LEU A 14 18.80 11.76 -11.72
C LEU A 14 17.59 10.86 -11.52
N ASN A 15 17.63 9.95 -10.55
CA ASN A 15 16.49 9.10 -10.19
C ASN A 15 15.28 9.95 -9.78
N PHE A 16 15.50 10.94 -8.90
CA PHE A 16 14.42 11.83 -8.46
C PHE A 16 13.82 12.63 -9.62
N LEU A 17 14.63 13.18 -10.51
CA LEU A 17 14.17 13.91 -11.69
C LEU A 17 13.36 13.01 -12.62
N LEU A 18 13.87 11.83 -12.96
CA LEU A 18 13.23 10.89 -13.88
C LEU A 18 11.95 10.24 -13.33
N THR A 19 11.80 10.18 -12.00
CA THR A 19 10.66 9.50 -11.36
C THR A 19 9.66 10.45 -10.71
N ASN A 20 10.00 11.74 -10.50
CA ASN A 20 9.15 12.68 -9.78
C ASN A 20 8.95 14.04 -10.46
N ARG A 21 9.84 14.45 -11.38
CA ARG A 21 9.74 15.73 -12.11
C ARG A 21 9.15 15.60 -13.51
N ILE A 22 8.44 14.53 -13.77
CA ILE A 22 7.71 14.26 -15.02
C ILE A 22 6.23 14.57 -14.83
N PRO A 23 5.42 14.72 -15.90
CA PRO A 23 3.97 14.91 -15.78
C PRO A 23 3.30 13.62 -15.27
N ARG A 24 3.37 13.44 -13.94
CA ARG A 24 2.99 12.19 -13.24
C ARG A 24 1.57 11.72 -13.55
N ILE A 25 0.58 12.60 -13.50
CA ILE A 25 -0.83 12.27 -13.75
C ILE A 25 -1.00 11.78 -15.19
N THR A 26 -0.44 12.52 -16.16
CA THR A 26 -0.53 12.13 -17.59
C THR A 26 0.12 10.79 -17.84
N LEU A 27 1.31 10.56 -17.25
CA LEU A 27 2.01 9.28 -17.39
C LEU A 27 1.24 8.15 -16.70
N THR A 28 0.61 8.40 -15.57
CA THR A 28 -0.22 7.44 -14.86
C THR A 28 -1.45 7.04 -15.69
N ARG A 29 -2.13 8.01 -16.31
CA ARG A 29 -3.24 7.72 -17.25
C ARG A 29 -2.77 6.92 -18.46
N PHE A 30 -1.65 7.31 -19.05
CA PHE A 30 -1.05 6.58 -20.16
C PHE A 30 -0.72 5.12 -19.78
N MET A 31 -0.06 4.91 -18.65
CA MET A 31 0.29 3.56 -18.17
C MET A 31 -0.95 2.74 -17.79
N GLY A 32 -1.97 3.38 -17.23
CA GLY A 32 -3.26 2.73 -16.95
C GLY A 32 -3.89 2.17 -18.23
N TRP A 33 -3.89 2.94 -19.32
CA TRP A 33 -4.36 2.48 -20.63
C TRP A 33 -3.41 1.44 -21.24
N TRP A 34 -2.10 1.72 -21.30
CA TRP A 34 -1.10 0.84 -21.92
C TRP A 34 -1.09 -0.55 -21.28
N SER A 35 -1.13 -0.62 -19.95
CA SER A 35 -1.06 -1.87 -19.21
C SER A 35 -2.25 -2.82 -19.49
N GLN A 36 -3.36 -2.31 -19.98
CA GLN A 36 -4.56 -3.09 -20.31
C GLN A 36 -4.57 -3.63 -21.75
N ILE A 37 -3.58 -3.27 -22.58
CA ILE A 37 -3.50 -3.74 -23.96
C ILE A 37 -3.31 -5.27 -23.97
N LYS A 38 -4.25 -5.98 -24.64
CA LYS A 38 -4.27 -7.44 -24.73
C LYS A 38 -3.53 -7.99 -25.94
N ASN A 39 -3.00 -7.12 -26.84
CA ASN A 39 -2.21 -7.59 -27.99
C ASN A 39 -1.02 -8.41 -27.49
N PRO A 40 -0.83 -9.68 -27.95
CA PRO A 40 0.19 -10.57 -27.42
C PRO A 40 1.61 -10.02 -27.53
N ILE A 41 1.95 -9.35 -28.63
CA ILE A 41 3.28 -8.79 -28.88
C ILE A 41 3.57 -7.66 -27.89
N ILE A 42 2.63 -6.71 -27.74
CA ILE A 42 2.77 -5.57 -26.82
C ILE A 42 2.82 -6.07 -25.38
N ARG A 43 1.94 -6.98 -25.01
CA ARG A 43 1.90 -7.60 -23.68
C ARG A 43 3.22 -8.28 -23.33
N ASP A 44 3.69 -9.19 -24.18
CA ASP A 44 4.88 -10.00 -23.89
C ASP A 44 6.14 -9.15 -23.88
N LEU A 45 6.23 -8.16 -24.78
CA LEU A 45 7.31 -7.18 -24.77
C LEU A 45 7.28 -6.34 -23.47
N SER A 46 6.13 -5.84 -23.07
CA SER A 46 5.96 -5.03 -21.85
C SER A 46 6.34 -5.82 -20.60
N ILE A 47 5.86 -7.07 -20.47
CA ILE A 47 6.22 -7.95 -19.33
C ILE A 47 7.71 -8.32 -19.39
N GLY A 48 8.26 -8.55 -20.57
CA GLY A 48 9.67 -8.85 -20.78
C GLY A 48 10.58 -7.70 -20.38
N VAL A 49 10.24 -6.47 -20.80
CA VAL A 49 10.94 -5.24 -20.38
C VAL A 49 10.85 -5.09 -18.87
N TRP A 50 9.66 -5.24 -18.29
CA TRP A 50 9.48 -5.15 -16.84
C TRP A 50 10.36 -6.15 -16.09
N LYS A 51 10.47 -7.42 -16.53
CA LYS A 51 11.37 -8.42 -15.94
C LYS A 51 12.85 -8.03 -16.02
N LEU A 52 13.27 -7.29 -17.07
CA LEU A 52 14.65 -6.84 -17.21
C LEU A 52 15.03 -5.76 -16.19
N PHE A 53 14.06 -4.92 -15.80
CA PHE A 53 14.27 -3.77 -14.92
C PHE A 53 13.86 -4.01 -13.47
N SER A 54 13.25 -5.17 -13.16
CA SER A 54 12.79 -5.51 -11.82
C SER A 54 13.05 -6.98 -11.48
N ASP A 55 13.01 -7.31 -10.20
CA ASP A 55 13.10 -8.69 -9.72
C ASP A 55 11.72 -9.38 -9.75
N LEU A 56 11.05 -9.33 -10.93
CA LEU A 56 9.73 -9.91 -11.10
C LEU A 56 9.79 -11.44 -11.05
N ASP A 57 9.27 -12.02 -9.98
CA ASP A 57 9.11 -13.45 -9.80
C ASP A 57 7.65 -13.87 -10.00
N LEU A 58 7.41 -14.75 -10.96
CA LEU A 58 6.07 -15.25 -11.31
C LEU A 58 5.86 -16.72 -10.92
N ARG A 59 6.80 -17.34 -10.22
CA ARG A 59 6.73 -18.78 -9.86
C ARG A 59 5.53 -19.08 -8.95
N GLU A 60 5.18 -18.13 -8.09
CA GLU A 60 4.03 -18.24 -7.18
C GLU A 60 2.71 -17.79 -7.83
N ALA A 61 2.71 -17.25 -9.05
CA ALA A 61 1.49 -16.82 -9.73
C ALA A 61 0.59 -18.02 -10.07
N SER A 62 -0.73 -17.83 -9.90
CA SER A 62 -1.73 -18.86 -10.24
C SER A 62 -1.79 -19.13 -11.75
N LYS A 63 -1.55 -18.10 -12.56
CA LYS A 63 -1.51 -18.17 -14.03
C LYS A 63 -0.07 -18.18 -14.54
N THR A 64 0.20 -18.91 -15.63
CA THR A 64 1.46 -18.91 -16.37
C THR A 64 1.44 -17.96 -17.58
N LYS A 65 0.23 -17.64 -18.08
CA LYS A 65 -0.01 -16.66 -19.17
C LYS A 65 -0.98 -15.62 -18.68
N PHE A 66 -0.70 -14.37 -19.00
CA PHE A 66 -1.49 -13.21 -18.62
C PHE A 66 -2.16 -12.60 -19.85
N ASP A 67 -3.34 -11.99 -19.69
CA ASP A 67 -4.05 -11.35 -20.80
C ASP A 67 -3.44 -9.98 -21.15
N SER A 68 -2.82 -9.32 -20.18
CA SER A 68 -2.20 -8.00 -20.32
C SER A 68 -1.09 -7.80 -19.27
N MET A 69 -0.34 -6.71 -19.38
CA MET A 69 0.60 -6.31 -18.32
C MET A 69 -0.14 -6.05 -17.00
N HIS A 70 -1.35 -5.47 -17.06
CA HIS A 70 -2.21 -5.26 -15.90
C HIS A 70 -2.58 -6.58 -15.21
N ASP A 71 -3.04 -7.60 -15.98
CA ASP A 71 -3.38 -8.92 -15.43
C ASP A 71 -2.17 -9.58 -14.73
N CYS A 72 -0.96 -9.40 -15.28
CA CYS A 72 0.27 -9.84 -14.63
C CYS A 72 0.55 -9.10 -13.32
N PHE A 73 0.23 -7.81 -13.28
CA PHE A 73 0.49 -6.96 -12.13
C PHE A 73 -0.43 -7.28 -10.95
N VAL A 74 -1.74 -7.42 -11.20
CA VAL A 74 -2.75 -7.77 -10.20
C VAL A 74 -2.92 -9.29 -10.04
N ARG A 75 -1.88 -10.06 -10.41
CA ARG A 75 -1.91 -11.53 -10.39
C ARG A 75 -2.37 -12.11 -9.07
N GLU A 76 -3.07 -13.20 -9.13
CA GLU A 76 -3.32 -14.08 -7.98
C GLU A 76 -2.13 -15.00 -7.73
N LEU A 77 -1.98 -15.42 -6.48
CA LEU A 77 -1.02 -16.43 -6.10
C LEU A 77 -1.66 -17.81 -6.05
N LYS A 78 -0.85 -18.83 -6.22
CA LYS A 78 -1.26 -20.23 -6.02
C LYS A 78 -1.76 -20.42 -4.59
N PRO A 79 -2.79 -21.24 -4.35
CA PRO A 79 -3.20 -21.61 -3.00
C PRO A 79 -2.00 -22.11 -2.17
N GLY A 80 -1.91 -21.67 -0.92
CA GLY A 80 -0.82 -22.06 -0.01
C GLY A 80 0.50 -21.29 -0.21
N SER A 81 0.61 -20.37 -1.19
CA SER A 81 1.82 -19.54 -1.36
C SER A 81 2.06 -18.56 -0.21
N ARG A 82 1.05 -18.31 0.60
CA ARG A 82 1.13 -17.46 1.80
C ARG A 82 0.53 -18.22 2.98
N THR A 83 1.28 -18.26 4.08
CA THR A 83 0.82 -18.78 5.36
C THR A 83 0.35 -17.62 6.20
N ILE A 84 -0.86 -17.72 6.73
CA ILE A 84 -1.47 -16.69 7.56
C ILE A 84 -1.29 -17.06 9.02
N ASP A 85 -0.76 -16.15 9.81
CA ASP A 85 -0.70 -16.29 11.26
C ASP A 85 -2.10 -16.13 11.84
N MET A 86 -2.70 -17.23 12.26
CA MET A 86 -4.09 -17.29 12.73
C MET A 86 -4.25 -16.99 14.22
N ARG A 87 -3.19 -16.69 14.95
CA ARG A 87 -3.28 -16.32 16.38
C ARG A 87 -4.12 -15.04 16.53
N ASN A 88 -5.01 -15.03 17.52
CA ASN A 88 -5.98 -13.95 17.69
C ASN A 88 -5.33 -12.63 18.13
N GLU A 89 -4.24 -12.68 18.88
CA GLU A 89 -3.46 -11.54 19.34
C GLU A 89 -2.60 -10.91 18.23
N ILE A 90 -2.44 -11.58 17.09
CA ILE A 90 -1.62 -11.12 15.98
C ILE A 90 -2.47 -10.42 14.92
N LEU A 91 -2.06 -9.23 14.51
CA LEU A 91 -2.45 -8.64 13.24
C LEU A 91 -1.42 -9.07 12.20
N SER A 92 -1.88 -9.77 11.16
CA SER A 92 -1.00 -10.24 10.09
C SER A 92 -0.72 -9.13 9.07
N SER A 93 0.42 -9.22 8.37
CA SER A 93 0.74 -8.31 7.29
C SER A 93 -0.34 -8.37 6.20
N PRO A 94 -0.90 -7.23 5.80
CA PRO A 94 -1.90 -7.19 4.73
C PRO A 94 -1.34 -7.46 3.34
N CYS A 95 -0.03 -7.36 3.15
CA CYS A 95 0.59 -7.45 1.81
C CYS A 95 2.04 -7.95 1.89
N ASP A 96 2.59 -8.32 0.74
CA ASP A 96 4.03 -8.46 0.58
C ASP A 96 4.67 -7.08 0.54
N ALA A 97 5.68 -6.81 1.38
CA ALA A 97 6.26 -5.49 1.48
C ALA A 97 7.73 -5.51 1.96
N ILE A 98 8.35 -4.33 1.86
CA ILE A 98 9.49 -3.95 2.67
C ILE A 98 8.95 -3.02 3.75
N VAL A 99 9.23 -3.35 5.01
CA VAL A 99 8.88 -2.50 6.15
C VAL A 99 9.63 -1.17 6.04
N GLY A 100 8.89 -0.07 5.99
CA GLY A 100 9.42 1.28 6.06
C GLY A 100 9.59 1.73 7.51
N GLU A 101 9.33 3.00 7.80
CA GLU A 101 9.32 3.47 9.18
C GLU A 101 8.18 2.80 9.95
N CYS A 102 8.47 2.42 11.19
CA CYS A 102 7.54 1.75 12.09
C CYS A 102 7.92 2.03 13.54
N GLY A 103 6.98 1.94 14.44
CA GLY A 103 7.17 2.18 15.88
C GLY A 103 5.98 2.87 16.52
N ASP A 104 6.25 3.58 17.61
CA ASP A 104 5.22 4.28 18.36
C ASP A 104 4.80 5.58 17.66
N ILE A 105 3.53 5.92 17.78
CA ILE A 105 2.99 7.21 17.35
C ILE A 105 3.32 8.22 18.44
N ASP A 106 4.11 9.25 18.11
CA ASP A 106 4.42 10.32 19.04
C ASP A 106 3.26 11.33 19.10
N HIS A 107 2.43 11.22 20.15
CA HIS A 107 1.13 11.89 20.26
C HIS A 107 0.23 11.55 19.05
N THR A 108 0.29 12.35 17.99
CA THR A 108 -0.44 12.14 16.72
C THR A 108 0.49 12.25 15.52
N GLN A 109 1.79 12.19 15.73
CA GLN A 109 2.81 12.30 14.69
C GLN A 109 3.48 10.96 14.41
N VAL A 110 3.78 10.74 13.16
CA VAL A 110 4.48 9.57 12.65
C VAL A 110 5.54 10.01 11.64
N PHE A 111 6.48 9.12 11.34
CA PHE A 111 7.56 9.41 10.42
C PHE A 111 7.36 8.74 9.07
N GLN A 112 7.57 9.48 7.99
CA GLN A 112 7.59 8.98 6.61
C GLN A 112 8.95 8.34 6.29
N ALA A 113 10.03 9.05 6.71
CA ALA A 113 11.42 8.67 6.70
C ALA A 113 12.12 9.44 7.83
N LYS A 114 13.31 9.05 8.22
CA LYS A 114 14.07 9.74 9.26
C LYS A 114 14.15 11.25 8.97
N GLY A 115 13.62 12.06 9.90
CA GLY A 115 13.60 13.52 9.79
C GLY A 115 12.39 14.15 9.08
N PHE A 116 11.42 13.36 8.63
CA PHE A 116 10.19 13.88 7.99
C PHE A 116 8.92 13.41 8.73
N PRO A 117 8.53 14.09 9.81
CA PRO A 117 7.29 13.81 10.50
C PRO A 117 6.07 14.30 9.70
N TYR A 118 4.93 13.67 9.91
CA TYR A 118 3.63 14.14 9.45
C TYR A 118 2.54 13.76 10.46
N SER A 119 1.45 14.53 10.50
CA SER A 119 0.35 14.26 11.42
C SER A 119 -0.62 13.22 10.85
N LEU A 120 -1.25 12.45 11.74
CA LEU A 120 -2.33 11.54 11.36
C LEU A 120 -3.51 12.30 10.72
N SER A 121 -3.81 13.51 11.20
CA SER A 121 -4.87 14.35 10.61
C SER A 121 -4.55 14.73 9.16
N SER A 122 -3.29 15.08 8.84
CA SER A 122 -2.88 15.35 7.46
C SER A 122 -2.99 14.11 6.57
N LEU A 123 -2.72 12.94 7.12
CA LEU A 123 -2.84 11.68 6.38
C LEU A 123 -4.29 11.25 6.17
N MET A 124 -5.12 11.34 7.20
CA MET A 124 -6.49 10.81 7.21
C MET A 124 -7.55 11.81 6.75
N GLY A 125 -7.15 13.10 6.54
CA GLY A 125 -8.04 14.19 6.19
C GLY A 125 -8.60 14.90 7.44
N PHE A 126 -9.19 16.07 7.21
CA PHE A 126 -9.70 16.94 8.29
C PHE A 126 -11.23 16.89 8.31
N THR A 127 -11.81 15.83 8.86
CA THR A 127 -13.25 15.70 9.09
C THR A 127 -13.53 15.50 10.59
N PRO A 128 -14.74 15.77 11.09
CA PRO A 128 -15.08 15.49 12.51
C PRO A 128 -14.80 14.03 12.90
N ARG A 129 -15.13 13.07 12.03
CA ARG A 129 -14.85 11.65 12.23
C ARG A 129 -13.35 11.37 12.37
N THR A 130 -12.53 12.02 11.56
CA THR A 130 -11.07 11.85 11.58
C THR A 130 -10.48 12.34 12.90
N GLY A 131 -11.03 13.39 13.50
CA GLY A 131 -10.58 13.91 14.79
C GLY A 131 -10.70 12.87 15.90
N GLU A 132 -11.85 12.21 16.03
CA GLU A 132 -12.07 11.12 17.00
C GLU A 132 -11.15 9.93 16.73
N LEU A 133 -10.95 9.59 15.46
CA LEU A 133 -10.10 8.50 15.04
C LEU A 133 -8.64 8.76 15.38
N VAL A 134 -8.13 9.95 15.06
CA VAL A 134 -6.76 10.37 15.38
C VAL A 134 -6.50 10.36 16.89
N GLU A 135 -7.46 10.83 17.69
CA GLU A 135 -7.33 10.80 19.16
C GLU A 135 -7.29 9.35 19.68
N SER A 136 -8.06 8.44 19.09
CA SER A 136 -8.04 7.02 19.47
C SER A 136 -6.69 6.32 19.18
N LEU A 137 -5.93 6.83 18.20
CA LEU A 137 -4.62 6.29 17.80
C LEU A 137 -3.43 6.96 18.51
N LYS A 138 -3.69 7.95 19.34
CA LYS A 138 -2.66 8.68 20.08
C LYS A 138 -1.80 7.75 20.93
N ASN A 139 -0.47 7.89 20.80
CA ASN A 139 0.50 7.03 21.47
C ASN A 139 0.31 5.52 21.17
N GLY A 140 -0.27 5.20 20.05
CA GLY A 140 -0.41 3.84 19.53
C GLY A 140 0.82 3.39 18.73
N THR A 141 0.65 2.43 17.86
CA THR A 141 1.73 1.86 17.03
C THR A 141 1.38 1.95 15.55
N TYR A 142 2.39 2.19 14.70
CA TYR A 142 2.22 2.21 13.25
C TYR A 142 3.28 1.41 12.52
N VAL A 143 2.93 0.94 11.32
CA VAL A 143 3.86 0.29 10.40
C VAL A 143 3.60 0.79 8.99
N THR A 144 4.66 1.20 8.31
CA THR A 144 4.64 1.51 6.87
C THR A 144 5.09 0.30 6.07
N LEU A 145 4.29 -0.15 5.14
CA LEU A 145 4.52 -1.31 4.28
C LEU A 145 4.66 -0.85 2.84
N ARG A 146 5.87 -0.85 2.31
CA ARG A 146 6.18 -0.38 0.96
C ARG A 146 6.25 -1.55 -0.03
N LEU A 147 5.38 -1.53 -1.04
CA LEU A 147 5.36 -2.52 -2.11
C LEU A 147 6.23 -2.04 -3.28
N THR A 148 7.19 -2.81 -3.70
CA THR A 148 7.92 -2.56 -4.95
C THR A 148 7.13 -3.08 -6.14
N SER A 149 7.38 -2.56 -7.34
CA SER A 149 6.61 -2.91 -8.55
C SER A 149 6.59 -4.41 -8.88
N SER A 150 7.59 -5.18 -8.45
CA SER A 150 7.68 -6.62 -8.69
C SER A 150 6.95 -7.50 -7.68
N MET A 151 6.53 -6.95 -6.55
CA MET A 151 5.86 -7.70 -5.48
C MET A 151 4.42 -8.09 -5.86
N TYR A 152 3.79 -8.86 -5.00
CA TYR A 152 2.36 -9.15 -5.03
C TYR A 152 1.59 -7.90 -4.59
N HIS A 153 0.61 -7.45 -5.39
CA HIS A 153 -0.07 -6.16 -5.19
C HIS A 153 -1.52 -6.26 -4.73
N ARG A 154 -2.00 -7.45 -4.41
CA ARG A 154 -3.25 -7.61 -3.68
C ARG A 154 -2.99 -7.45 -2.20
N PHE A 155 -3.96 -6.93 -1.47
CA PHE A 155 -3.86 -6.74 -0.03
C PHE A 155 -5.08 -7.33 0.69
N HIS A 156 -4.87 -7.69 1.95
CA HIS A 156 -5.74 -8.59 2.70
C HIS A 156 -6.05 -8.03 4.08
N ALA A 157 -7.11 -8.54 4.70
CA ALA A 157 -7.49 -8.16 6.07
C ALA A 157 -6.46 -8.71 7.08
N PRO A 158 -5.90 -7.85 7.96
CA PRO A 158 -4.92 -8.27 8.98
C PRO A 158 -5.52 -9.11 10.11
N ALA A 159 -6.82 -8.99 10.34
CA ALA A 159 -7.58 -9.66 11.40
C ALA A 159 -9.05 -9.80 11.01
N ASP A 160 -9.80 -10.56 11.80
CA ASP A 160 -11.25 -10.52 11.76
C ASP A 160 -11.74 -9.17 12.28
N ALA A 161 -12.50 -8.46 11.46
CA ALA A 161 -12.90 -7.09 11.74
C ALA A 161 -14.15 -6.69 10.95
N THR A 162 -14.78 -5.61 11.36
CA THR A 162 -15.81 -4.93 10.58
C THR A 162 -15.20 -3.69 9.92
N LEU A 163 -15.21 -3.61 8.59
CA LEU A 163 -14.94 -2.36 7.87
C LEU A 163 -16.16 -1.44 8.05
N THR A 164 -15.98 -0.34 8.78
CA THR A 164 -17.06 0.57 9.16
C THR A 164 -17.17 1.79 8.26
N HIS A 165 -16.05 2.17 7.62
CA HIS A 165 -16.02 3.36 6.78
C HIS A 165 -14.83 3.34 5.83
N VAL A 166 -15.01 3.92 4.65
CA VAL A 166 -13.95 4.18 3.68
C VAL A 166 -13.99 5.66 3.33
N THR A 167 -12.87 6.37 3.53
CA THR A 167 -12.69 7.75 3.06
C THR A 167 -11.71 7.75 1.90
N HIS A 168 -12.12 8.26 0.73
CA HIS A 168 -11.24 8.51 -0.40
C HIS A 168 -10.69 9.93 -0.32
N ILE A 169 -9.39 10.09 -0.48
CA ILE A 169 -8.71 11.38 -0.49
C ILE A 169 -7.94 11.50 -1.80
N SER A 170 -8.48 12.34 -2.69
CA SER A 170 -7.81 12.67 -3.96
C SER A 170 -6.46 13.34 -3.72
N GLY A 171 -5.51 13.07 -4.57
CA GLY A 171 -4.18 13.62 -4.44
C GLY A 171 -3.32 13.47 -5.69
N ASP A 172 -2.04 13.73 -5.53
CA ASP A 172 -1.02 13.54 -6.55
C ASP A 172 -0.55 12.07 -6.60
N THR A 173 0.40 11.77 -7.43
CA THR A 173 0.95 10.43 -7.65
C THR A 173 2.48 10.42 -7.55
N TRP A 174 3.04 10.98 -6.46
CA TRP A 174 4.48 10.94 -6.23
C TRP A 174 4.98 9.49 -6.13
N ASN A 175 6.21 9.28 -6.62
CA ASN A 175 6.87 7.99 -6.39
C ASN A 175 7.17 7.81 -4.89
N VAL A 176 6.88 6.62 -4.36
CA VAL A 176 7.12 6.28 -2.93
C VAL A 176 8.44 5.53 -2.71
N ASN A 177 9.41 5.71 -3.60
CA ASN A 177 10.75 5.16 -3.41
C ASN A 177 11.50 5.88 -2.28
N PRO A 178 12.57 5.27 -1.70
CA PRO A 178 13.31 5.87 -0.59
C PRO A 178 13.88 7.26 -0.88
N ILE A 179 14.22 7.54 -2.14
CA ILE A 179 14.76 8.85 -2.56
C ILE A 179 13.69 9.93 -2.48
N ALA A 180 12.49 9.64 -2.98
CA ALA A 180 11.37 10.58 -2.92
C ALA A 180 10.92 10.80 -1.46
N LEU A 181 10.86 9.74 -0.66
CA LEU A 181 10.49 9.82 0.77
C LEU A 181 11.46 10.69 1.59
N LYS A 182 12.73 10.81 1.18
CA LYS A 182 13.73 11.67 1.82
C LYS A 182 13.72 13.11 1.31
N ARG A 183 12.99 13.43 0.23
CA ARG A 183 13.04 14.73 -0.43
C ARG A 183 11.71 15.47 -0.48
N VAL A 184 10.61 14.72 -0.39
CA VAL A 184 9.25 15.29 -0.45
C VAL A 184 8.61 15.16 0.91
N GLU A 185 8.47 16.26 1.61
CA GLU A 185 7.80 16.31 2.91
C GLU A 185 6.34 15.90 2.78
N GLN A 186 5.85 15.13 3.76
CA GLN A 186 4.46 14.66 3.84
C GLN A 186 3.97 13.98 2.55
N LEU A 187 4.83 13.21 1.90
CA LEU A 187 4.55 12.61 0.59
C LEU A 187 3.30 11.74 0.63
N PHE A 188 3.12 10.92 1.67
CA PHE A 188 1.93 10.09 1.82
C PHE A 188 0.64 10.91 1.95
N CYS A 189 0.72 12.11 2.53
CA CYS A 189 -0.41 13.03 2.65
C CYS A 189 -0.74 13.73 1.33
N LYS A 190 0.23 13.82 0.40
CA LYS A 190 0.05 14.44 -0.93
C LYS A 190 -0.53 13.48 -1.95
N ASN A 191 -0.29 12.18 -1.80
CA ASN A 191 -0.72 11.17 -2.76
C ASN A 191 -2.19 10.78 -2.56
N GLU A 192 -2.79 10.37 -3.67
CA GLU A 192 -4.10 9.72 -3.67
C GLU A 192 -4.10 8.50 -2.76
N ARG A 193 -5.11 8.39 -1.91
CA ARG A 193 -5.20 7.35 -0.89
C ARG A 193 -6.63 7.09 -0.44
N ALA A 194 -6.83 5.95 0.19
CA ALA A 194 -8.04 5.67 0.94
C ALA A 194 -7.73 5.46 2.43
N VAL A 195 -8.64 5.84 3.32
CA VAL A 195 -8.58 5.53 4.74
C VAL A 195 -9.64 4.48 5.04
N LEU A 196 -9.20 3.29 5.42
CA LEU A 196 -10.06 2.16 5.72
C LEU A 196 -10.18 2.02 7.24
N ASN A 197 -11.36 2.27 7.77
CA ASN A 197 -11.63 2.23 9.21
C ASN A 197 -12.19 0.87 9.59
N PHE A 198 -11.42 0.09 10.32
CA PHE A 198 -11.83 -1.20 10.84
C PHE A 198 -12.10 -1.13 12.35
N LYS A 199 -13.03 -1.96 12.78
CA LYS A 199 -13.29 -2.28 14.19
C LYS A 199 -13.04 -3.76 14.37
N LEU A 200 -12.04 -4.11 15.17
CA LEU A 200 -11.73 -5.51 15.51
C LEU A 200 -12.89 -6.13 16.29
N THR A 201 -12.89 -7.44 16.44
CA THR A 201 -13.98 -8.18 17.12
C THR A 201 -14.21 -7.75 18.57
N ASP A 202 -13.19 -7.24 19.23
CA ASP A 202 -13.26 -6.70 20.59
C ASP A 202 -13.60 -5.20 20.65
N GLY A 203 -13.88 -4.58 19.51
CA GLY A 203 -14.19 -3.17 19.39
C GLY A 203 -13.00 -2.24 19.20
N THR A 204 -11.77 -2.73 19.25
CA THR A 204 -10.54 -1.95 19.05
C THR A 204 -10.50 -1.37 17.63
N PRO A 205 -10.20 -0.07 17.44
CA PRO A 205 -10.03 0.49 16.10
C PRO A 205 -8.71 0.05 15.47
N MET A 206 -8.73 -0.21 14.17
CA MET A 206 -7.55 -0.44 13.33
C MET A 206 -7.75 0.33 12.03
N ILE A 207 -6.72 1.07 11.61
CA ILE A 207 -6.77 1.88 10.40
C ILE A 207 -5.75 1.35 9.41
N MET A 208 -6.19 1.17 8.17
CA MET A 208 -5.30 0.93 7.04
C MET A 208 -5.39 2.10 6.06
N VAL A 209 -4.25 2.59 5.61
CA VAL A 209 -4.20 3.65 4.60
C VAL A 209 -3.40 3.16 3.40
N PRO A 210 -4.05 2.54 2.40
CA PRO A 210 -3.44 2.30 1.11
C PRO A 210 -3.22 3.62 0.37
N VAL A 211 -1.96 3.89 0.02
CA VAL A 211 -1.51 5.09 -0.69
C VAL A 211 -1.05 4.70 -2.08
N ALA A 212 -1.65 5.31 -3.10
CA ALA A 212 -1.28 5.12 -4.49
C ALA A 212 -0.02 5.91 -4.84
N ALA A 213 0.70 5.47 -5.87
CA ALA A 213 1.92 6.12 -6.33
C ALA A 213 1.92 6.27 -7.86
N ILE A 214 2.96 6.87 -8.41
CA ILE A 214 3.12 7.08 -9.86
C ILE A 214 2.94 5.79 -10.65
N LEU A 215 2.36 5.89 -11.83
CA LEU A 215 1.98 4.81 -12.75
C LEU A 215 0.83 3.92 -12.26
N VAL A 216 0.31 4.17 -11.05
CA VAL A 216 -0.71 3.37 -10.39
C VAL A 216 -2.01 4.13 -10.28
N ALA A 217 -1.98 5.10 -9.40
CA ALA A 217 -3.10 5.93 -8.97
C ALA A 217 -4.47 5.25 -9.11
N SER A 218 -4.54 3.97 -8.81
CA SER A 218 -5.81 3.27 -8.70
C SER A 218 -5.75 2.15 -7.68
N LEU A 219 -6.81 2.11 -6.89
CA LEU A 219 -7.03 1.22 -5.79
C LEU A 219 -8.40 0.56 -5.94
N ARG A 220 -8.42 -0.74 -6.17
CA ARG A 220 -9.66 -1.53 -6.16
C ARG A 220 -9.97 -1.96 -4.75
N LEU A 221 -11.18 -1.69 -4.29
CA LEU A 221 -11.74 -2.22 -3.04
C LEU A 221 -12.93 -3.11 -3.34
N HIS A 222 -12.85 -4.39 -2.94
CA HIS A 222 -13.93 -5.36 -3.16
C HIS A 222 -15.15 -5.07 -2.31
N ALA A 223 -14.92 -4.77 -1.03
CA ALA A 223 -15.98 -4.59 -0.04
C ALA A 223 -17.04 -3.57 -0.46
N VAL A 224 -16.61 -2.45 -1.06
CA VAL A 224 -17.49 -1.38 -1.53
C VAL A 224 -17.68 -1.40 -3.06
N ASN A 225 -17.10 -2.40 -3.74
CA ASN A 225 -17.13 -2.55 -5.20
C ASN A 225 -16.67 -1.30 -5.97
N LEU A 226 -15.68 -0.58 -5.47
CA LEU A 226 -15.19 0.67 -6.06
C LEU A 226 -13.76 0.53 -6.58
N LEU A 227 -13.48 1.30 -7.63
CA LEU A 227 -12.15 1.56 -8.14
C LEU A 227 -11.86 3.07 -7.97
N PHE A 228 -11.04 3.41 -7.00
CA PHE A 228 -10.51 4.76 -6.87
C PHE A 228 -9.38 4.97 -7.88
N HIS A 229 -9.39 6.08 -8.58
CA HIS A 229 -8.38 6.47 -9.55
C HIS A 229 -8.37 7.99 -9.70
N VAL A 230 -7.37 8.55 -10.33
CA VAL A 230 -7.18 10.02 -10.49
C VAL A 230 -8.37 10.77 -11.08
N ASP A 231 -9.26 10.08 -11.76
CA ASP A 231 -10.48 10.66 -12.36
C ASP A 231 -11.75 10.22 -11.61
N TYR A 232 -11.62 9.72 -10.38
CA TYR A 232 -12.77 9.29 -9.58
C TYR A 232 -13.63 10.50 -9.16
N THR A 233 -14.93 10.41 -9.44
CA THR A 233 -15.92 11.48 -9.16
C THR A 233 -17.06 11.04 -8.23
N GLY A 234 -16.94 9.84 -7.65
CA GLY A 234 -17.93 9.32 -6.71
C GLY A 234 -17.79 9.93 -5.30
N PRO A 235 -18.58 9.44 -4.33
CA PRO A 235 -18.52 9.93 -2.96
C PRO A 235 -17.16 9.66 -2.30
N ASN A 236 -16.64 10.66 -1.59
CA ASN A 236 -15.39 10.52 -0.85
C ASN A 236 -15.57 9.84 0.51
N GLU A 237 -16.74 9.93 1.10
CA GLU A 237 -17.11 9.32 2.38
C GLU A 237 -18.11 8.19 2.14
N ILE A 238 -17.74 6.96 2.49
CA ILE A 238 -18.51 5.76 2.21
C ILE A 238 -18.73 5.00 3.51
N PRO A 239 -19.84 5.25 4.23
CA PRO A 239 -20.20 4.46 5.39
C PRO A 239 -20.52 3.03 4.96
N CYS A 240 -20.07 2.05 5.74
CA CYS A 240 -20.35 0.65 5.49
C CYS A 240 -20.34 -0.14 6.81
N ALA A 241 -20.73 -1.42 6.75
CA ALA A 241 -20.70 -2.35 7.88
C ALA A 241 -20.42 -3.75 7.32
N ILE A 242 -19.18 -3.98 6.88
CA ILE A 242 -18.81 -5.17 6.12
C ILE A 242 -17.87 -6.01 6.97
N GLN A 243 -18.28 -7.25 7.26
CA GLN A 243 -17.43 -8.21 7.95
C GLN A 243 -16.29 -8.66 7.03
N THR A 244 -15.08 -8.66 7.58
CA THR A 244 -13.88 -9.14 6.92
C THR A 244 -13.19 -10.17 7.80
N TYR A 245 -12.60 -11.17 7.18
CA TYR A 245 -11.92 -12.25 7.88
C TYR A 245 -10.42 -12.17 7.66
N LYS A 246 -9.64 -12.51 8.66
CA LYS A 246 -8.17 -12.51 8.59
C LYS A 246 -7.67 -13.26 7.35
N GLY A 247 -6.85 -12.59 6.54
CA GLY A 247 -6.37 -13.13 5.27
C GLY A 247 -7.32 -12.98 4.09
N GLN A 248 -8.55 -12.51 4.28
CA GLN A 248 -9.47 -12.24 3.17
C GLN A 248 -8.93 -11.12 2.29
N GLU A 249 -8.96 -11.30 0.97
CA GLU A 249 -8.55 -10.27 0.03
C GLU A 249 -9.52 -9.07 0.10
N LEU A 250 -8.95 -7.89 0.32
CA LEU A 250 -9.69 -6.62 0.37
C LEU A 250 -9.67 -5.88 -0.97
N GLY A 251 -8.63 -6.10 -1.77
CA GLY A 251 -8.45 -5.40 -3.03
C GLY A 251 -7.03 -5.50 -3.57
N TRP A 252 -6.71 -4.63 -4.54
CA TRP A 252 -5.40 -4.54 -5.15
C TRP A 252 -5.05 -3.13 -5.59
N PHE A 253 -3.76 -2.89 -5.76
CA PHE A 253 -3.23 -1.72 -6.48
C PHE A 253 -2.90 -2.07 -7.92
N GLN A 254 -2.93 -1.09 -8.81
CA GLN A 254 -2.60 -1.31 -10.21
C GLN A 254 -1.12 -1.08 -10.58
N HIS A 255 -0.22 -0.69 -9.69
CA HIS A 255 1.26 -0.59 -9.75
C HIS A 255 1.78 -0.07 -8.40
N GLY A 256 3.10 0.03 -8.11
CA GLY A 256 3.74 0.28 -6.80
C GLY A 256 3.02 1.21 -5.81
N SER A 257 3.07 0.88 -4.53
CA SER A 257 2.18 1.47 -3.52
C SER A 257 2.77 1.33 -2.12
N THR A 258 2.07 1.91 -1.16
CA THR A 258 2.38 1.77 0.26
C THR A 258 1.09 1.52 1.02
N ILE A 259 1.12 0.67 2.04
CA ILE A 259 0.05 0.54 3.01
C ILE A 259 0.60 0.96 4.37
N LEU A 260 -0.12 1.87 5.03
CA LEU A 260 0.16 2.21 6.41
C LEU A 260 -0.89 1.53 7.29
N VAL A 261 -0.44 0.96 8.40
CA VAL A 261 -1.32 0.31 9.39
C VAL A 261 -1.13 1.04 10.71
N PHE A 262 -2.24 1.40 11.35
CA PHE A 262 -2.26 2.11 12.62
C PHE A 262 -3.17 1.38 13.60
N VAL A 263 -2.71 1.28 14.83
CA VAL A 263 -3.45 0.71 15.96
C VAL A 263 -3.29 1.58 17.20
N PRO A 264 -4.26 1.59 18.14
CA PRO A 264 -4.15 2.34 19.38
C PRO A 264 -3.07 1.75 20.30
N LYS A 265 -2.87 2.39 21.45
CA LYS A 265 -2.04 1.85 22.53
C LYS A 265 -2.50 0.44 22.93
N GLY A 266 -1.56 -0.43 23.27
CA GLY A 266 -1.82 -1.84 23.59
C GLY A 266 -1.40 -2.82 22.49
N PHE A 267 -0.64 -2.34 21.51
CA PHE A 267 0.04 -3.15 20.51
C PHE A 267 1.53 -2.87 20.48
N LYS A 268 2.30 -3.85 20.06
CA LYS A 268 3.73 -3.72 19.75
C LYS A 268 4.03 -4.31 18.38
N LEU A 269 5.18 -3.97 17.83
CA LEU A 269 5.69 -4.66 16.64
C LEU A 269 5.89 -6.15 16.95
N ALA A 270 5.48 -7.04 16.05
CA ALA A 270 5.79 -8.46 16.19
C ALA A 270 7.30 -8.71 16.11
N GLU A 271 7.75 -9.83 16.64
CA GLU A 271 9.16 -10.20 16.62
C GLU A 271 9.75 -10.19 15.22
N GLY A 272 10.93 -9.59 15.05
CA GLY A 272 11.64 -9.48 13.77
C GLY A 272 11.15 -8.34 12.86
N ILE A 273 10.12 -7.58 13.25
CA ILE A 273 9.66 -6.42 12.45
C ILE A 273 10.56 -5.22 12.73
N SER A 274 11.23 -4.75 11.67
CA SER A 274 12.09 -3.56 11.69
C SER A 274 12.21 -2.93 10.31
N THR A 275 12.56 -1.66 10.26
CA THR A 275 12.78 -0.91 9.01
C THR A 275 13.77 -1.64 8.09
N GLY A 276 13.39 -1.83 6.83
CA GLY A 276 14.16 -2.54 5.80
C GLY A 276 13.89 -4.04 5.72
N GLN A 277 13.21 -4.63 6.71
CA GLN A 277 12.83 -6.04 6.70
C GLN A 277 11.82 -6.35 5.58
N ARG A 278 12.00 -7.47 4.88
CA ARG A 278 10.98 -8.00 3.97
C ARG A 278 9.96 -8.81 4.76
N ILE A 279 8.70 -8.57 4.48
CA ILE A 279 7.58 -9.30 5.05
C ILE A 279 6.66 -9.81 3.94
N LYS A 280 6.08 -10.99 4.13
CA LYS A 280 5.05 -11.54 3.24
C LYS A 280 3.66 -11.36 3.85
N MET A 281 2.65 -11.26 3.00
CA MET A 281 1.26 -11.27 3.40
C MET A 281 0.98 -12.47 4.31
N GLY A 282 0.25 -12.24 5.39
CA GLY A 282 -0.12 -13.26 6.38
C GLY A 282 0.87 -13.43 7.53
N GLN A 283 2.13 -13.01 7.42
CA GLN A 283 3.09 -13.09 8.53
C GLN A 283 2.72 -12.12 9.67
N ALA A 284 3.15 -12.42 10.89
CA ALA A 284 2.92 -11.56 12.06
C ALA A 284 3.50 -10.15 11.83
N LEU A 285 2.69 -9.12 12.02
CA LEU A 285 3.06 -7.71 11.84
C LEU A 285 3.02 -6.94 13.17
N LEU A 286 1.90 -7.05 13.86
CA LEU A 286 1.66 -6.41 15.16
C LEU A 286 1.10 -7.44 16.13
N GLU A 287 1.43 -7.31 17.40
CA GLU A 287 0.98 -8.19 18.48
C GLU A 287 0.24 -7.34 19.51
N LYS A 288 -0.98 -7.75 19.86
CA LYS A 288 -1.75 -7.14 20.94
C LYS A 288 -1.17 -7.54 22.28
N LEU A 289 -0.92 -6.59 23.15
CA LEU A 289 -0.47 -6.82 24.52
C LEU A 289 -1.64 -7.36 25.37
N ALA A 290 -1.34 -8.28 26.28
CA ALA A 290 -2.31 -8.87 27.19
C ALA A 290 -2.87 -7.83 28.18
#